data_79481749c6d060d25792fba8f6b6b14e
#
_entry.id   79481749c6d060d25792fba8f6b6b14e
#
_cell.length_a   1.000
_cell.length_b   1.000
_cell.length_c   1.000
_cell.angle_alpha   90.00
_cell.angle_beta   90.00
_cell.angle_gamma   90.00
#
_symmetry.space_group_name_H-M   'P 1'
#
loop_
_entity.id
_entity.type
_entity.pdbx_description
1 polymer ?
#
loop_
_entity_poly.entity_id
_entity_poly.type
_entity_poly.pdbx_seq_one_letter_code
_entity_poly.pdbx_strand_id
1 'polypeptide(L)'
;MNKDTSNSRFYLNPKKSDRDYPSFLNDFLSMKDAEEAYNEIIKWQKYTPTSLVPLKNMAASLEIESIYYKDESKRFNLGSFKALGGAYGVMQYLKKKIQEKITTDVSTEDIRRKKYVDLTQDLVVTTATDGNHGRSVAYGASLFGCKCRIFIHSE
;
A
#
# COMPACT_ATOMS: atom_id res chain seq x y z
N MET A 1 13.65 -1.60 41.27
CA MET A 1 13.16 -2.83 40.62
C MET A 1 13.88 -2.94 39.28
N ASN A 2 14.98 -3.68 39.24
CA ASN A 2 15.70 -3.96 38.01
C ASN A 2 14.83 -4.87 37.17
N LYS A 3 14.23 -4.34 36.11
CA LYS A 3 13.66 -5.17 35.04
C LYS A 3 14.84 -5.70 34.24
N ASP A 4 15.08 -6.99 34.36
CA ASP A 4 16.04 -7.72 33.59
C ASP A 4 15.62 -7.64 32.08
N THR A 5 16.32 -6.81 31.32
CA THR A 5 16.16 -6.63 29.89
C THR A 5 16.95 -7.66 29.09
N SER A 6 17.43 -8.74 29.77
CA SER A 6 18.36 -9.72 29.20
C SER A 6 17.80 -10.60 28.09
N ASN A 7 16.51 -10.48 27.74
CA ASN A 7 15.87 -11.30 26.67
C ASN A 7 15.68 -10.59 25.33
N SER A 8 16.16 -9.37 25.18
CA SER A 8 16.13 -8.68 23.88
C SER A 8 17.23 -9.22 22.99
N ARG A 9 16.89 -10.17 22.13
CA ARG A 9 17.82 -10.66 21.11
C ARG A 9 17.74 -9.73 19.90
N PHE A 10 18.80 -9.00 19.61
CA PHE A 10 18.97 -8.31 18.35
C PHE A 10 20.16 -8.90 17.59
N TYR A 11 20.07 -8.90 16.29
CA TYR A 11 21.12 -9.38 15.40
C TYR A 11 21.63 -8.22 14.55
N LEU A 12 22.90 -7.91 14.71
CA LEU A 12 23.57 -6.97 13.81
C LEU A 12 23.91 -7.71 12.52
N ASN A 13 23.27 -7.32 11.42
CA ASN A 13 23.54 -7.90 10.13
C ASN A 13 24.97 -7.56 9.66
N PRO A 14 25.94 -8.51 9.65
CA PRO A 14 27.32 -8.24 9.24
C PRO A 14 27.42 -7.97 7.72
N LYS A 15 26.36 -8.24 6.96
CA LYS A 15 26.27 -7.98 5.52
C LYS A 15 25.51 -6.67 5.23
N LYS A 16 25.29 -5.84 6.27
CA LYS A 16 24.72 -4.51 6.06
C LYS A 16 25.58 -3.75 5.05
N SER A 17 24.93 -3.24 4.03
CA SER A 17 25.59 -2.37 3.05
C SER A 17 25.48 -0.91 3.54
N ASP A 18 26.61 -0.23 3.56
CA ASP A 18 26.67 1.23 3.74
C ASP A 18 26.65 1.98 2.40
N ARG A 19 26.37 1.27 1.31
CA ARG A 19 26.31 1.83 -0.04
C ARG A 19 24.97 2.50 -0.27
N ASP A 20 24.99 3.50 -1.13
CA ASP A 20 23.78 4.10 -1.70
C ASP A 20 22.93 3.04 -2.39
N TYR A 21 21.67 3.37 -2.61
CA TYR A 21 20.73 2.49 -3.31
C TYR A 21 21.30 2.06 -4.66
N PRO A 22 21.51 0.76 -4.90
CA PRO A 22 22.15 0.29 -6.13
C PRO A 22 21.34 0.68 -7.37
N SER A 23 22.00 1.27 -8.36
CA SER A 23 21.33 1.81 -9.56
C SER A 23 20.51 0.77 -10.32
N PHE A 24 20.95 -0.50 -10.35
CA PHE A 24 20.19 -1.58 -11.03
C PHE A 24 18.83 -1.86 -10.37
N LEU A 25 18.64 -1.51 -9.10
CA LEU A 25 17.35 -1.66 -8.44
C LEU A 25 16.33 -0.61 -8.88
N ASN A 26 16.77 0.50 -9.49
CA ASN A 26 15.85 1.51 -10.03
C ASN A 26 14.98 0.95 -11.17
N ASP A 27 15.39 -0.11 -11.84
CA ASP A 27 14.59 -0.80 -12.86
C ASP A 27 13.39 -1.57 -12.25
N PHE A 28 13.47 -1.87 -10.95
CA PHE A 28 12.41 -2.60 -10.22
C PHE A 28 11.59 -1.69 -9.32
N LEU A 29 12.24 -0.72 -8.68
CA LEU A 29 11.59 0.23 -7.78
C LEU A 29 12.44 1.49 -7.66
N SER A 30 11.91 2.62 -8.10
CA SER A 30 12.57 3.91 -8.05
C SER A 30 11.78 4.93 -7.21
N MET A 31 12.42 6.06 -6.88
CA MET A 31 11.70 7.19 -6.28
C MET A 31 10.60 7.73 -7.20
N LYS A 32 10.82 7.69 -8.52
CA LYS A 32 9.81 8.08 -9.50
C LYS A 32 8.55 7.22 -9.39
N ASP A 33 8.69 5.89 -9.25
CA ASP A 33 7.54 5.00 -9.08
C ASP A 33 6.77 5.31 -7.80
N ALA A 34 7.48 5.63 -6.71
CA ALA A 34 6.87 6.03 -5.45
C ALA A 34 6.11 7.37 -5.58
N GLU A 35 6.68 8.34 -6.27
CA GLU A 35 6.04 9.64 -6.54
C GLU A 35 4.82 9.49 -7.44
N GLU A 36 4.88 8.68 -8.48
CA GLU A 36 3.75 8.37 -9.35
C GLU A 36 2.60 7.72 -8.57
N ALA A 37 2.91 6.73 -7.73
CA ALA A 37 1.93 6.08 -6.86
C ALA A 37 1.32 7.09 -5.86
N TYR A 38 2.12 7.91 -5.21
CA TYR A 38 1.67 8.95 -4.30
C TYR A 38 0.75 9.94 -5.00
N ASN A 39 1.18 10.51 -6.13
CA ASN A 39 0.43 11.50 -6.91
C ASN A 39 -0.91 10.96 -7.45
N GLU A 40 -1.03 9.66 -7.60
CA GLU A 40 -2.29 9.02 -7.96
C GLU A 40 -3.18 8.79 -6.73
N ILE A 41 -2.63 8.19 -5.68
CA ILE A 41 -3.39 7.80 -4.49
C ILE A 41 -4.02 9.00 -3.78
N ILE A 42 -3.34 10.15 -3.75
CA ILE A 42 -3.89 11.39 -3.13
C ILE A 42 -5.15 11.91 -3.84
N LYS A 43 -5.41 11.49 -5.08
CA LYS A 43 -6.60 11.86 -5.86
C LYS A 43 -7.80 10.93 -5.62
N TRP A 44 -7.61 9.84 -4.87
CA TRP A 44 -8.70 8.90 -4.64
C TRP A 44 -9.74 9.46 -3.67
N GLN A 45 -10.99 9.11 -3.91
CA GLN A 45 -12.08 9.49 -3.04
C GLN A 45 -11.80 9.06 -1.59
N LYS A 46 -12.06 9.94 -0.64
CA LYS A 46 -11.82 9.74 0.79
C LYS A 46 -10.34 9.69 1.19
N TYR A 47 -9.40 10.06 0.30
CA TYR A 47 -8.03 10.23 0.73
C TYR A 47 -7.92 11.39 1.73
N THR A 48 -7.27 11.12 2.84
CA THR A 48 -6.83 12.14 3.81
C THR A 48 -5.45 11.74 4.34
N PRO A 49 -4.54 12.69 4.56
CA PRO A 49 -3.31 12.41 5.28
C PRO A 49 -3.63 11.83 6.66
N THR A 50 -2.95 10.76 7.03
CA THR A 50 -3.07 10.17 8.37
C THR A 50 -2.12 10.84 9.35
N SER A 51 -2.47 10.81 10.63
CA SER A 51 -1.71 11.49 11.69
C SER A 51 -0.32 10.89 11.89
N LEU A 52 0.65 11.75 12.15
CA LEU A 52 1.96 11.39 12.68
C LEU A 52 2.01 11.82 14.15
N VAL A 53 1.94 10.87 15.07
CA VAL A 53 1.78 11.10 16.51
C VAL A 53 3.13 10.98 17.21
N PRO A 54 3.64 12.02 17.89
CA PRO A 54 4.86 11.91 18.67
C PRO A 54 4.58 11.16 19.99
N LEU A 55 5.35 10.09 20.24
CA LEU A 55 5.26 9.29 21.47
C LEU A 55 6.32 9.74 22.49
N LYS A 56 6.18 10.97 22.99
CA LYS A 56 7.18 11.64 23.84
C LYS A 56 7.53 10.85 25.10
N ASN A 57 6.52 10.33 25.81
CA ASN A 57 6.75 9.57 27.06
C ASN A 57 7.49 8.25 26.79
N MET A 58 7.20 7.59 25.67
CA MET A 58 7.90 6.37 25.28
C MET A 58 9.35 6.67 24.90
N ALA A 59 9.60 7.74 24.13
CA ALA A 59 10.95 8.17 23.80
C ALA A 59 11.77 8.46 25.06
N ALA A 60 11.21 9.21 25.99
CA ALA A 60 11.89 9.51 27.27
C ALA A 60 12.18 8.25 28.10
N SER A 61 11.24 7.30 28.19
CA SER A 61 11.42 6.06 28.94
C SER A 61 12.45 5.11 28.33
N LEU A 62 12.70 5.25 27.03
CA LEU A 62 13.69 4.45 26.29
C LEU A 62 15.01 5.18 26.05
N GLU A 63 15.14 6.41 26.58
CA GLU A 63 16.34 7.27 26.46
C GLU A 63 16.76 7.47 24.99
N ILE A 64 15.77 7.62 24.08
CA ILE A 64 15.99 7.93 22.67
C ILE A 64 15.40 9.30 22.33
N GLU A 65 15.94 9.95 21.30
CA GLU A 65 15.61 11.33 20.95
C GLU A 65 14.12 11.51 20.64
N SER A 66 13.57 10.63 19.78
CA SER A 66 12.16 10.73 19.37
C SER A 66 11.60 9.40 18.88
N ILE A 67 10.30 9.21 19.09
CA ILE A 67 9.50 8.14 18.46
C ILE A 67 8.26 8.78 17.85
N TYR A 68 7.98 8.42 16.61
CA TYR A 68 6.76 8.84 15.91
C TYR A 68 5.95 7.62 15.49
N TYR A 69 4.65 7.66 15.73
CA TYR A 69 3.69 6.67 15.30
C TYR A 69 2.87 7.21 14.14
N LYS A 70 2.97 6.57 12.95
CA LYS A 70 2.12 6.87 11.81
C LYS A 70 0.81 6.10 11.96
N ASP A 71 -0.26 6.83 12.31
CA ASP A 71 -1.55 6.21 12.62
C ASP A 71 -2.38 5.96 11.35
N GLU A 72 -2.31 4.76 10.83
CA GLU A 72 -3.05 4.31 9.64
C GLU A 72 -4.45 3.71 9.97
N SER A 73 -4.92 3.84 11.21
CA SER A 73 -6.22 3.29 11.65
C SER A 73 -7.43 3.86 10.86
N LYS A 74 -7.29 5.08 10.34
CA LYS A 74 -8.34 5.76 9.57
C LYS A 74 -8.14 5.70 8.05
N ARG A 75 -7.10 5.03 7.56
CA ARG A 75 -6.80 4.96 6.12
C ARG A 75 -7.98 4.35 5.35
N PHE A 76 -8.67 5.17 4.55
CA PHE A 76 -9.85 4.81 3.75
C PHE A 76 -10.95 4.06 4.55
N ASN A 77 -11.00 4.21 5.87
CA ASN A 77 -11.85 3.42 6.79
C ASN A 77 -11.58 1.90 6.76
N LEU A 78 -10.40 1.48 6.30
CA LEU A 78 -9.99 0.07 6.25
C LEU A 78 -9.06 -0.33 7.39
N GLY A 79 -8.60 0.64 8.19
CA GLY A 79 -7.81 0.38 9.39
C GLY A 79 -6.37 -0.09 9.13
N SER A 80 -5.82 0.13 7.94
CA SER A 80 -4.49 -0.37 7.59
C SER A 80 -3.85 0.38 6.43
N PHE A 81 -2.53 0.59 6.48
CA PHE A 81 -1.73 1.10 5.37
C PHE A 81 -1.79 0.21 4.11
N LYS A 82 -2.10 -1.08 4.26
CA LYS A 82 -2.24 -2.02 3.13
C LYS A 82 -3.31 -1.58 2.14
N ALA A 83 -4.25 -0.73 2.58
CA ALA A 83 -5.25 -0.12 1.70
C ALA A 83 -4.66 0.66 0.53
N LEU A 84 -3.44 1.16 0.65
CA LEU A 84 -2.73 1.89 -0.41
C LEU A 84 -2.28 0.93 -1.53
N GLY A 85 -1.40 -0.01 -1.20
CA GLY A 85 -0.72 -0.84 -2.20
C GLY A 85 -1.62 -1.82 -2.93
N GLY A 86 -2.54 -2.51 -2.21
CA GLY A 86 -3.45 -3.47 -2.85
C GLY A 86 -4.40 -2.81 -3.84
N ALA A 87 -4.99 -1.66 -3.48
CA ALA A 87 -5.86 -0.91 -4.39
C ALA A 87 -5.08 -0.32 -5.57
N TYR A 88 -3.87 0.21 -5.34
CA TYR A 88 -3.00 0.71 -6.41
C TYR A 88 -2.62 -0.38 -7.41
N GLY A 89 -2.29 -1.58 -6.92
CA GLY A 89 -2.02 -2.74 -7.76
C GLY A 89 -3.22 -3.13 -8.65
N VAL A 90 -4.45 -3.09 -8.10
CA VAL A 90 -5.66 -3.31 -8.91
C VAL A 90 -5.79 -2.27 -10.01
N MET A 91 -5.57 -0.99 -9.71
CA MET A 91 -5.66 0.07 -10.72
C MET A 91 -4.62 -0.13 -11.84
N GLN A 92 -3.37 -0.43 -11.50
CA GLN A 92 -2.31 -0.67 -12.48
C GLN A 92 -2.62 -1.89 -13.35
N TYR A 93 -3.16 -2.95 -12.74
CA TYR A 93 -3.61 -4.12 -13.48
C TYR A 93 -4.72 -3.77 -14.48
N LEU A 94 -5.74 -3.02 -14.05
CA LEU A 94 -6.82 -2.58 -14.94
C LEU A 94 -6.30 -1.68 -16.04
N LYS A 95 -5.41 -0.73 -15.75
CA LYS A 95 -4.76 0.13 -16.75
C LYS A 95 -4.11 -0.71 -17.85
N LYS A 96 -3.33 -1.71 -17.46
CA LYS A 96 -2.69 -2.63 -18.39
C LYS A 96 -3.73 -3.38 -19.24
N LYS A 97 -4.78 -3.93 -18.61
CA LYS A 97 -5.83 -4.71 -19.31
C LYS A 97 -6.67 -3.87 -20.27
N ILE A 98 -6.92 -2.63 -19.95
CA ILE A 98 -7.60 -1.70 -20.84
C ILE A 98 -6.67 -1.35 -22.02
N GLN A 99 -5.40 -1.04 -21.75
CA GLN A 99 -4.41 -0.69 -22.76
C GLN A 99 -4.19 -1.81 -23.79
N GLU A 100 -4.35 -3.09 -23.39
CA GLU A 100 -4.30 -4.23 -24.30
C GLU A 100 -5.48 -4.26 -25.32
N LYS A 101 -6.57 -3.53 -25.05
CA LYS A 101 -7.79 -3.55 -25.83
C LYS A 101 -8.05 -2.27 -26.64
N ILE A 102 -7.38 -1.17 -26.31
CA ILE A 102 -7.56 0.11 -26.99
C ILE A 102 -6.23 0.68 -27.45
N THR A 103 -6.26 1.49 -28.51
CA THR A 103 -5.06 2.08 -29.12
C THR A 103 -4.66 3.43 -28.52
N THR A 104 -5.58 4.09 -27.82
CA THR A 104 -5.33 5.38 -27.17
C THR A 104 -4.72 5.17 -25.78
N ASP A 105 -3.93 6.15 -25.32
CA ASP A 105 -3.37 6.07 -23.96
C ASP A 105 -4.46 6.10 -22.89
N VAL A 106 -4.26 5.28 -21.84
CA VAL A 106 -5.20 5.11 -20.73
C VAL A 106 -4.77 5.96 -19.56
N SER A 107 -5.53 7.01 -19.28
CA SER A 107 -5.29 7.81 -18.09
C SER A 107 -5.84 7.16 -16.82
N THR A 108 -5.17 7.35 -15.69
CA THR A 108 -5.68 6.89 -14.38
C THR A 108 -6.94 7.64 -13.96
N GLU A 109 -7.12 8.87 -14.43
CA GLU A 109 -8.36 9.63 -14.23
C GLU A 109 -9.56 8.96 -14.88
N ASP A 110 -9.43 8.51 -16.13
CA ASP A 110 -10.50 7.80 -16.83
C ASP A 110 -10.88 6.49 -16.10
N ILE A 111 -9.88 5.78 -15.53
CA ILE A 111 -10.13 4.58 -14.72
C ILE A 111 -10.88 4.96 -13.44
N ARG A 112 -10.47 6.01 -12.73
CA ARG A 112 -11.18 6.49 -11.53
C ARG A 112 -12.62 6.90 -11.82
N ARG A 113 -12.88 7.46 -12.99
CA ARG A 113 -14.24 7.81 -13.48
C ARG A 113 -15.02 6.63 -14.02
N LYS A 114 -14.44 5.42 -14.02
CA LYS A 114 -15.03 4.19 -14.54
C LYS A 114 -15.44 4.30 -16.03
N LYS A 115 -14.72 5.10 -16.80
CA LYS A 115 -14.98 5.31 -18.24
C LYS A 115 -14.91 3.99 -19.05
N TYR A 116 -14.08 3.06 -18.58
CA TYR A 116 -13.85 1.77 -19.24
C TYR A 116 -14.51 0.60 -18.50
N VAL A 117 -15.57 0.85 -17.73
CA VAL A 117 -16.23 -0.19 -16.93
C VAL A 117 -16.72 -1.37 -17.78
N ASP A 118 -17.16 -1.12 -19.01
CA ASP A 118 -17.59 -2.18 -19.93
C ASP A 118 -16.45 -3.14 -20.31
N LEU A 119 -15.20 -2.70 -20.25
CA LEU A 119 -14.02 -3.53 -20.47
C LEU A 119 -13.51 -4.24 -19.22
N THR A 120 -13.92 -3.76 -18.03
CA THR A 120 -13.36 -4.21 -16.74
C THR A 120 -14.34 -4.90 -15.83
N GLN A 121 -15.65 -4.69 -15.96
CA GLN A 121 -16.67 -5.21 -15.06
C GLN A 121 -16.68 -6.75 -14.93
N ASP A 122 -16.23 -7.46 -15.96
CA ASP A 122 -16.13 -8.92 -15.95
C ASP A 122 -14.75 -9.45 -15.54
N LEU A 123 -13.75 -8.59 -15.40
CA LEU A 123 -12.46 -8.97 -14.88
C LEU A 123 -12.61 -9.29 -13.38
N VAL A 124 -11.97 -10.38 -12.95
CA VAL A 124 -11.97 -10.83 -11.55
C VAL A 124 -10.55 -10.77 -11.02
N VAL A 125 -10.30 -9.87 -10.08
CA VAL A 125 -9.06 -9.88 -9.31
C VAL A 125 -9.21 -10.85 -8.14
N THR A 126 -8.18 -11.65 -7.88
CA THR A 126 -8.23 -12.67 -6.83
C THR A 126 -7.03 -12.55 -5.90
N THR A 127 -7.23 -12.88 -4.62
CA THR A 127 -6.14 -13.03 -3.65
C THR A 127 -6.54 -14.02 -2.57
N ALA A 128 -5.56 -14.69 -1.96
CA ALA A 128 -5.75 -15.57 -0.81
C ALA A 128 -5.19 -14.86 0.43
N THR A 129 -6.06 -14.49 1.38
CA THR A 129 -5.68 -13.74 2.58
C THR A 129 -6.84 -13.60 3.55
N ASP A 130 -6.56 -13.67 4.84
CA ASP A 130 -7.56 -13.57 5.91
C ASP A 130 -7.74 -12.14 6.45
N GLY A 131 -7.10 -11.12 5.84
CA GLY A 131 -7.12 -9.82 6.49
C GLY A 131 -7.00 -8.61 5.57
N ASN A 132 -6.20 -7.66 6.00
CA ASN A 132 -6.13 -6.31 5.43
C ASN A 132 -5.70 -6.26 3.96
N HIS A 133 -4.96 -7.24 3.47
CA HIS A 133 -4.61 -7.29 2.05
C HIS A 133 -5.84 -7.56 1.17
N GLY A 134 -6.65 -8.56 1.54
CA GLY A 134 -7.92 -8.84 0.83
C GLY A 134 -8.86 -7.64 0.85
N ARG A 135 -9.02 -6.99 2.01
CA ARG A 135 -9.81 -5.75 2.12
C ARG A 135 -9.31 -4.65 1.17
N SER A 136 -8.00 -4.51 1.03
CA SER A 136 -7.39 -3.55 0.11
C SER A 136 -7.68 -3.86 -1.36
N VAL A 137 -7.53 -5.13 -1.77
CA VAL A 137 -7.83 -5.58 -3.14
C VAL A 137 -9.31 -5.41 -3.45
N ALA A 138 -10.20 -5.79 -2.54
CA ALA A 138 -11.64 -5.61 -2.69
C ALA A 138 -12.03 -4.12 -2.77
N TYR A 139 -11.39 -3.26 -1.98
CA TYR A 139 -11.57 -1.81 -2.06
C TYR A 139 -11.17 -1.27 -3.43
N GLY A 140 -10.00 -1.65 -3.96
CA GLY A 140 -9.55 -1.26 -5.29
C GLY A 140 -10.51 -1.75 -6.38
N ALA A 141 -10.97 -2.99 -6.31
CA ALA A 141 -11.93 -3.54 -7.26
C ALA A 141 -13.25 -2.75 -7.27
N SER A 142 -13.78 -2.42 -6.10
CA SER A 142 -14.98 -1.58 -5.96
C SER A 142 -14.75 -0.15 -6.48
N LEU A 143 -13.58 0.42 -6.16
CA LEU A 143 -13.25 1.79 -6.54
C LEU A 143 -13.14 1.94 -8.07
N PHE A 144 -12.54 0.98 -8.76
CA PHE A 144 -12.20 1.07 -10.18
C PHE A 144 -13.11 0.26 -11.10
N GLY A 145 -14.06 -0.52 -10.57
CA GLY A 145 -15.12 -1.16 -11.36
C GLY A 145 -14.70 -2.51 -11.96
N CYS A 146 -14.22 -3.43 -11.15
CA CYS A 146 -14.07 -4.85 -11.51
C CYS A 146 -14.58 -5.75 -10.37
N LYS A 147 -14.67 -7.06 -10.64
CA LYS A 147 -15.05 -8.07 -9.65
C LYS A 147 -13.85 -8.44 -8.77
N CYS A 148 -14.12 -8.86 -7.54
CA CYS A 148 -13.11 -9.37 -6.62
C CYS A 148 -13.54 -10.71 -6.02
N ARG A 149 -12.58 -11.63 -5.87
CA ARG A 149 -12.77 -12.90 -5.15
C ARG A 149 -11.65 -13.07 -4.14
N ILE A 150 -12.01 -13.18 -2.87
CA ILE A 150 -11.08 -13.40 -1.78
C ILE A 150 -11.21 -14.85 -1.34
N PHE A 151 -10.08 -15.57 -1.30
CA PHE A 151 -10.00 -16.90 -0.71
C PHE A 151 -9.48 -16.76 0.71
N ILE A 152 -10.24 -17.24 1.66
CA ILE A 152 -9.88 -17.27 3.08
C ILE A 152 -9.65 -18.71 3.51
N HIS A 153 -8.86 -18.90 4.59
CA HIS A 153 -8.69 -20.22 5.19
C HIS A 153 -10.02 -20.68 5.82
N SER A 154 -10.39 -21.93 5.58
CA SER A 154 -11.48 -22.57 6.35
C SER A 154 -10.90 -23.09 7.66
N GLU A 155 -11.44 -22.67 8.79
CA GLU A 155 -11.18 -23.31 10.07
C GLU A 155 -11.71 -24.75 10.09
#